data_7bc2443257ee32cd3c3d2955e82f4a02
#
_entry.id   7bc2443257ee32cd3c3d2955e82f4a02
#
_cell.length_a   1.000
_cell.length_b   1.000
_cell.length_c   1.000
_cell.angle_alpha   90.00
_cell.angle_beta   90.00
_cell.angle_gamma   90.00
#
_symmetry.space_group_name_H-M   'P 1'
#
loop_
_entity.id
_entity.type
_entity.pdbx_description
1 polymer ?
#
loop_
_entity_poly.entity_id
_entity_poly.type
_entity_poly.pdbx_seq_one_letter_code
_entity_poly.pdbx_strand_id
1 'polypeptide(L)'
;KSNSQPYISFYIWISKKRHMENYHELLNKAKKEIDSSDHLLFVTYNIVKDSKFVFSVTNQLIDAVKYAIEALLEFERKSKLIEPYPKQFNFMVDTFKKKVSERREFETSTLVFLNKLVLMEQTIDSSSLNFRRGETYVLADEEFGTQAIELQTIKSYFSDAKSFVEKVGEIIEQD
;
A
#
# COMPACT_ATOMS: atom_id res chain seq x y z
N LYS A 1 21.83 -39.50 28.38
CA LYS A 1 21.26 -39.75 27.04
C LYS A 1 20.26 -38.65 26.80
N SER A 2 20.68 -37.63 26.03
CA SER A 2 19.89 -36.46 25.72
C SER A 2 18.84 -36.82 24.66
N ASN A 3 17.58 -36.74 25.01
CA ASN A 3 16.47 -36.81 24.09
C ASN A 3 16.10 -35.36 23.71
N SER A 4 16.82 -34.75 22.78
CA SER A 4 16.57 -33.44 22.23
C SER A 4 15.64 -33.55 21.04
N GLN A 5 14.41 -33.44 21.27
CA GLN A 5 13.36 -32.53 20.86
C GLN A 5 13.21 -32.33 19.33
N PRO A 6 12.53 -33.27 18.60
CA PRO A 6 12.06 -33.00 17.24
C PRO A 6 10.96 -31.94 17.20
N TYR A 7 10.27 -31.67 18.31
CA TYR A 7 9.16 -30.73 18.39
C TYR A 7 9.57 -29.25 18.26
N ILE A 8 10.72 -28.84 18.77
CA ILE A 8 11.20 -27.45 18.67
C ILE A 8 11.51 -27.10 17.21
N SER A 9 12.14 -28.03 16.47
CA SER A 9 12.43 -27.84 15.04
C SER A 9 11.16 -27.72 14.21
N PHE A 10 10.12 -28.49 14.53
CA PHE A 10 8.83 -28.47 13.85
C PHE A 10 8.04 -27.17 14.15
N TYR A 11 8.02 -26.70 15.41
CA TYR A 11 7.40 -25.43 15.77
C TYR A 11 8.12 -24.22 15.12
N ILE A 12 9.44 -24.24 15.07
CA ILE A 12 10.24 -23.23 14.39
C ILE A 12 9.97 -23.27 12.88
N TRP A 13 9.85 -24.44 12.27
CA TRP A 13 9.54 -24.60 10.86
C TRP A 13 8.12 -24.12 10.52
N ILE A 14 7.10 -24.46 11.33
CA ILE A 14 5.71 -23.97 11.16
C ILE A 14 5.64 -22.47 11.34
N SER A 15 6.29 -21.93 12.37
CA SER A 15 6.34 -20.48 12.61
C SER A 15 7.02 -19.78 11.45
N LYS A 16 8.13 -20.31 10.95
CA LYS A 16 8.88 -19.78 9.80
C LYS A 16 8.04 -19.84 8.51
N LYS A 17 7.31 -20.94 8.29
CA LYS A 17 6.42 -21.12 7.13
C LYS A 17 5.24 -20.16 7.19
N ARG A 18 4.56 -20.01 8.34
CA ARG A 18 3.43 -19.07 8.53
C ARG A 18 3.83 -17.61 8.33
N HIS A 19 5.06 -17.23 8.69
CA HIS A 19 5.59 -15.88 8.48
C HIS A 19 6.07 -15.65 7.04
N MET A 20 6.55 -16.71 6.37
CA MET A 20 6.90 -16.63 4.94
C MET A 20 5.68 -16.44 4.05
N GLU A 21 4.56 -17.06 4.41
CA GLU A 21 3.28 -16.90 3.71
C GLU A 21 2.73 -15.48 3.86
N ASN A 22 3.00 -14.79 4.99
CA ASN A 22 2.40 -13.51 5.28
C ASN A 22 2.86 -12.36 4.34
N TYR A 23 4.16 -12.14 4.12
CA TYR A 23 4.59 -11.02 3.27
C TYR A 23 4.44 -11.30 1.78
N HIS A 24 4.52 -12.55 1.33
CA HIS A 24 4.17 -12.93 -0.04
C HIS A 24 2.67 -12.79 -0.29
N GLU A 25 1.83 -13.15 0.67
CA GLU A 25 0.38 -12.96 0.59
C GLU A 25 0.02 -11.47 0.52
N LEU A 26 0.67 -10.64 1.34
CA LEU A 26 0.51 -9.19 1.30
C LEU A 26 0.95 -8.59 -0.05
N LEU A 27 2.09 -9.03 -0.57
CA LEU A 27 2.55 -8.59 -1.90
C LEU A 27 1.57 -9.01 -3.01
N ASN A 28 1.02 -10.22 -2.94
CA ASN A 28 0.00 -10.67 -3.89
C ASN A 28 -1.29 -9.85 -3.79
N LYS A 29 -1.71 -9.45 -2.59
CA LYS A 29 -2.83 -8.53 -2.41
C LYS A 29 -2.53 -7.16 -3.05
N ALA A 30 -1.33 -6.61 -2.83
CA ALA A 30 -0.92 -5.36 -3.45
C ALA A 30 -0.97 -5.43 -4.99
N LYS A 31 -0.40 -6.48 -5.58
CA LYS A 31 -0.43 -6.69 -7.04
C LYS A 31 -1.87 -6.77 -7.57
N LYS A 32 -2.75 -7.49 -6.86
CA LYS A 32 -4.17 -7.62 -7.22
C LYS A 32 -4.93 -6.29 -7.18
N GLU A 33 -4.66 -5.44 -6.20
CA GLU A 33 -5.27 -4.10 -6.15
C GLU A 33 -4.77 -3.20 -7.31
N ILE A 34 -3.50 -3.30 -7.70
CA ILE A 34 -2.96 -2.60 -8.89
C ILE A 34 -3.67 -3.08 -10.15
N ASP A 35 -3.81 -4.39 -10.36
CA ASP A 35 -4.48 -4.95 -11.55
C ASP A 35 -5.95 -4.52 -11.61
N SER A 36 -6.64 -4.53 -10.48
CA SER A 36 -8.03 -4.07 -10.37
C SER A 36 -8.15 -2.57 -10.68
N SER A 37 -7.23 -1.75 -10.17
CA SER A 37 -7.16 -0.32 -10.44
C SER A 37 -6.91 -0.02 -11.92
N ASP A 38 -6.01 -0.78 -12.56
CA ASP A 38 -5.72 -0.67 -13.98
C ASP A 38 -6.99 -0.87 -14.81
N HIS A 39 -7.70 -1.97 -14.54
CA HIS A 39 -8.94 -2.28 -15.25
C HIS A 39 -10.04 -1.23 -15.03
N LEU A 40 -10.20 -0.75 -13.78
CA LEU A 40 -11.20 0.30 -13.49
C LEU A 40 -10.84 1.62 -14.16
N LEU A 41 -9.56 2.02 -14.16
CA LEU A 41 -9.11 3.32 -14.64
C LEU A 41 -9.04 3.41 -16.16
N PHE A 42 -8.55 2.35 -16.81
CA PHE A 42 -8.28 2.38 -18.25
C PHE A 42 -9.33 1.67 -19.10
N VAL A 43 -10.14 0.77 -18.53
CA VAL A 43 -11.21 0.09 -19.25
C VAL A 43 -12.57 0.61 -18.82
N THR A 44 -12.95 0.40 -17.56
CA THR A 44 -14.31 0.68 -17.08
C THR A 44 -14.64 2.18 -17.12
N TYR A 45 -13.73 3.03 -16.60
CA TYR A 45 -13.95 4.49 -16.61
C TYR A 45 -14.11 5.04 -18.01
N ASN A 46 -13.37 4.56 -18.99
CA ASN A 46 -13.46 5.05 -20.38
C ASN A 46 -14.81 4.74 -21.03
N ILE A 47 -15.49 3.68 -20.57
CA ILE A 47 -16.82 3.28 -21.08
C ILE A 47 -17.92 4.03 -20.33
N VAL A 48 -17.87 4.04 -19.00
CA VAL A 48 -18.97 4.53 -18.15
C VAL A 48 -18.85 6.01 -17.81
N LYS A 49 -17.63 6.54 -17.73
CA LYS A 49 -17.29 7.94 -17.38
C LYS A 49 -17.97 8.43 -16.08
N ASP A 50 -18.06 7.57 -15.08
CA ASP A 50 -18.58 7.92 -13.75
C ASP A 50 -17.43 8.21 -12.80
N SER A 51 -17.41 9.41 -12.20
CA SER A 51 -16.37 9.83 -11.25
C SER A 51 -16.32 8.98 -9.97
N LYS A 52 -17.32 8.17 -9.68
CA LYS A 52 -17.28 7.17 -8.60
C LYS A 52 -16.13 6.15 -8.78
N PHE A 53 -15.79 5.82 -10.04
CA PHE A 53 -14.65 4.93 -10.29
C PHE A 53 -13.32 5.58 -9.94
N VAL A 54 -13.19 6.90 -10.07
CA VAL A 54 -11.99 7.63 -9.64
C VAL A 54 -11.79 7.48 -8.13
N PHE A 55 -12.86 7.61 -7.36
CA PHE A 55 -12.81 7.37 -5.90
C PHE A 55 -12.48 5.93 -5.55
N SER A 56 -13.11 4.96 -6.24
CA SER A 56 -12.82 3.53 -6.02
C SER A 56 -11.36 3.20 -6.33
N VAL A 57 -10.82 3.71 -7.43
CA VAL A 57 -9.40 3.55 -7.78
C VAL A 57 -8.51 4.19 -6.72
N THR A 58 -8.86 5.37 -6.20
CA THR A 58 -8.09 6.02 -5.13
C THR A 58 -7.94 5.11 -3.91
N ASN A 59 -9.03 4.50 -3.43
CA ASN A 59 -8.99 3.57 -2.31
C ASN A 59 -8.15 2.33 -2.62
N GLN A 60 -8.30 1.75 -3.81
CA GLN A 60 -7.51 0.59 -4.23
C GLN A 60 -6.00 0.90 -4.29
N LEU A 61 -5.61 2.10 -4.76
CA LEU A 61 -4.20 2.51 -4.77
C LEU A 61 -3.63 2.69 -3.36
N ILE A 62 -4.42 3.25 -2.44
CA ILE A 62 -4.04 3.34 -1.03
C ILE A 62 -3.85 1.94 -0.45
N ASP A 63 -4.78 1.02 -0.67
CA ASP A 63 -4.70 -0.35 -0.17
C ASP A 63 -3.52 -1.11 -0.81
N ALA A 64 -3.27 -0.97 -2.11
CA ALA A 64 -2.13 -1.57 -2.78
C ALA A 64 -0.81 -1.14 -2.14
N VAL A 65 -0.64 0.15 -1.90
CA VAL A 65 0.58 0.70 -1.27
C VAL A 65 0.69 0.28 0.19
N LYS A 66 -0.42 0.25 0.95
CA LYS A 66 -0.45 -0.27 2.33
C LYS A 66 0.03 -1.72 2.39
N TYR A 67 -0.52 -2.59 1.56
CA TYR A 67 -0.10 -3.99 1.48
C TYR A 67 1.37 -4.15 1.07
N ALA A 68 1.84 -3.36 0.10
CA ALA A 68 3.22 -3.42 -0.35
C ALA A 68 4.20 -2.96 0.74
N ILE A 69 3.92 -1.84 1.43
CA ILE A 69 4.75 -1.37 2.55
C ILE A 69 4.76 -2.42 3.67
N GLU A 70 3.59 -2.95 4.03
CA GLU A 70 3.50 -3.96 5.08
C GLU A 70 4.28 -5.22 4.69
N ALA A 71 4.18 -5.68 3.43
CA ALA A 71 4.96 -6.81 2.92
C ALA A 71 6.47 -6.58 3.09
N LEU A 72 6.95 -5.41 2.67
CA LEU A 72 8.36 -5.06 2.77
C LEU A 72 8.83 -4.93 4.22
N LEU A 73 8.06 -4.29 5.09
CA LEU A 73 8.40 -4.16 6.51
C LEU A 73 8.41 -5.53 7.23
N GLU A 74 7.46 -6.43 6.92
CA GLU A 74 7.47 -7.79 7.47
C GLU A 74 8.66 -8.60 6.98
N PHE A 75 9.05 -8.44 5.71
CA PHE A 75 10.25 -9.04 5.15
C PHE A 75 11.52 -8.54 5.86
N GLU A 76 11.69 -7.23 6.03
CA GLU A 76 12.80 -6.60 6.75
C GLU A 76 12.83 -7.01 8.23
N ARG A 77 11.67 -7.10 8.88
CA ARG A 77 11.54 -7.56 10.26
C ARG A 77 11.95 -9.02 10.42
N LYS A 78 11.60 -9.87 9.48
CA LYS A 78 12.00 -11.27 9.47
C LYS A 78 13.52 -11.42 9.34
N SER A 79 14.15 -10.59 8.53
CA SER A 79 15.59 -10.50 8.38
C SER A 79 16.28 -9.83 9.59
N LYS A 80 15.51 -9.45 10.64
CA LYS A 80 15.96 -8.76 11.85
C LYS A 80 16.64 -7.41 11.58
N LEU A 81 16.28 -6.77 10.47
CA LEU A 81 16.81 -5.47 10.07
C LEU A 81 16.01 -4.29 10.64
N ILE A 82 14.78 -4.56 11.08
CA ILE A 82 13.92 -3.59 11.77
C ILE A 82 13.22 -4.23 12.98
N GLU A 83 12.83 -3.39 13.93
CA GLU A 83 12.03 -3.77 15.10
C GLU A 83 10.53 -3.82 14.79
N PRO A 84 9.69 -4.37 15.70
CA PRO A 84 8.23 -4.28 15.58
C PRO A 84 7.77 -2.82 15.41
N TYR A 85 6.77 -2.60 14.58
CA TYR A 85 6.26 -1.27 14.21
C TYR A 85 4.73 -1.22 14.29
N PRO A 86 4.11 -0.04 14.49
CA PRO A 86 2.65 0.13 14.44
C PRO A 86 2.12 -0.11 13.02
N LYS A 87 0.94 -0.74 12.92
CA LYS A 87 0.33 -1.14 11.63
C LYS A 87 -0.51 -0.04 10.95
N GLN A 88 -0.67 1.14 11.56
CA GLN A 88 -1.33 2.26 10.91
C GLN A 88 -0.49 2.78 9.74
N PHE A 89 -1.13 3.18 8.67
CA PHE A 89 -0.46 3.52 7.41
C PHE A 89 0.59 4.63 7.56
N ASN A 90 0.26 5.71 8.25
CA ASN A 90 1.20 6.80 8.53
C ASN A 90 2.47 6.32 9.27
N PHE A 91 2.32 5.45 10.29
CA PHE A 91 3.46 4.89 11.03
C PHE A 91 4.26 3.89 10.21
N MET A 92 3.61 3.10 9.34
CA MET A 92 4.29 2.21 8.40
C MET A 92 5.14 3.02 7.40
N VAL A 93 4.58 4.11 6.85
CA VAL A 93 5.32 5.02 5.96
C VAL A 93 6.49 5.67 6.67
N ASP A 94 6.32 6.11 7.93
CA ASP A 94 7.41 6.68 8.73
C ASP A 94 8.51 5.66 9.04
N THR A 95 8.15 4.43 9.37
CA THR A 95 9.11 3.33 9.59
C THR A 95 9.87 3.02 8.31
N PHE A 96 9.17 2.91 7.18
CA PHE A 96 9.77 2.70 5.86
C PHE A 96 10.78 3.80 5.54
N LYS A 97 10.42 5.08 5.68
CA LYS A 97 11.33 6.22 5.42
C LYS A 97 12.58 6.18 6.26
N LYS A 98 12.45 5.91 7.57
CA LYS A 98 13.56 5.98 8.52
C LYS A 98 14.48 4.77 8.49
N LYS A 99 13.97 3.59 8.11
CA LYS A 99 14.68 2.31 8.31
C LYS A 99 14.96 1.53 7.02
N VAL A 100 14.20 1.78 5.95
CA VAL A 100 14.24 0.94 4.75
C VAL A 100 14.60 1.72 3.49
N SER A 101 14.04 2.91 3.30
CA SER A 101 14.09 3.63 2.02
C SER A 101 15.51 3.87 1.51
N GLU A 102 16.43 4.33 2.34
CA GLU A 102 17.83 4.58 1.97
C GLU A 102 18.57 3.26 1.67
N ARG A 103 18.42 2.25 2.54
CA ARG A 103 19.08 0.95 2.38
C ARG A 103 18.64 0.20 1.13
N ARG A 104 17.38 0.36 0.72
CA ARG A 104 16.79 -0.26 -0.48
C ARG A 104 16.73 0.71 -1.67
N GLU A 105 17.43 1.81 -1.59
CA GLU A 105 17.62 2.78 -2.68
C GLU A 105 16.30 3.27 -3.31
N PHE A 106 15.34 3.66 -2.44
CA PHE A 106 14.13 4.33 -2.91
C PHE A 106 14.38 5.82 -3.15
N GLU A 107 13.89 6.31 -4.27
CA GLU A 107 14.03 7.71 -4.64
C GLU A 107 13.22 8.65 -3.74
N THR A 108 13.66 9.90 -3.64
CA THR A 108 12.91 10.95 -2.90
C THR A 108 11.50 11.17 -3.47
N SER A 109 11.32 11.01 -4.78
CA SER A 109 10.01 11.05 -5.45
C SER A 109 9.01 10.06 -4.85
N THR A 110 9.45 8.83 -4.55
CA THR A 110 8.65 7.81 -3.88
C THR A 110 8.22 8.27 -2.48
N LEU A 111 9.12 8.88 -1.72
CA LEU A 111 8.78 9.37 -0.37
C LEU A 111 7.76 10.51 -0.41
N VAL A 112 7.86 11.39 -1.41
CA VAL A 112 6.86 12.46 -1.64
C VAL A 112 5.51 11.86 -2.02
N PHE A 113 5.49 10.87 -2.91
CA PHE A 113 4.27 10.16 -3.30
C PHE A 113 3.59 9.49 -2.10
N LEU A 114 4.34 8.74 -1.27
CA LEU A 114 3.80 8.08 -0.08
C LEU A 114 3.17 9.07 0.91
N ASN A 115 3.78 10.25 1.10
CA ASN A 115 3.19 11.30 1.92
C ASN A 115 1.86 11.80 1.37
N LYS A 116 1.76 11.98 0.04
CA LYS A 116 0.50 12.39 -0.61
C LYS A 116 -0.60 11.35 -0.40
N LEU A 117 -0.27 10.05 -0.45
CA LEU A 117 -1.24 9.00 -0.19
C LEU A 117 -1.70 8.96 1.26
N VAL A 118 -0.79 9.18 2.24
CA VAL A 118 -1.17 9.28 3.65
C VAL A 118 -2.13 10.44 3.87
N LEU A 119 -1.86 11.61 3.30
CA LEU A 119 -2.76 12.77 3.36
C LEU A 119 -4.10 12.50 2.67
N MET A 120 -4.10 11.81 1.55
CA MET A 120 -5.32 11.42 0.84
C MET A 120 -6.18 10.47 1.69
N GLU A 121 -5.59 9.44 2.31
CA GLU A 121 -6.30 8.56 3.24
C GLU A 121 -6.93 9.35 4.39
N GLN A 122 -6.15 10.21 5.04
CA GLN A 122 -6.64 11.04 6.15
C GLN A 122 -7.80 11.94 5.73
N THR A 123 -7.74 12.50 4.52
CA THR A 123 -8.83 13.32 3.96
C THR A 123 -10.08 12.49 3.71
N ILE A 124 -9.93 11.28 3.18
CA ILE A 124 -11.04 10.35 2.97
C ILE A 124 -11.68 9.98 4.31
N ASP A 125 -10.87 9.61 5.30
CA ASP A 125 -11.33 9.18 6.62
C ASP A 125 -12.01 10.31 7.41
N SER A 126 -11.57 11.57 7.23
CA SER A 126 -12.16 12.74 7.86
C SER A 126 -13.35 13.32 7.11
N SER A 127 -13.59 12.88 5.86
CA SER A 127 -14.72 13.38 5.07
C SER A 127 -16.05 12.86 5.61
N SER A 128 -16.95 13.76 5.98
CA SER A 128 -18.31 13.45 6.43
C SER A 128 -19.29 13.31 5.27
N LEU A 129 -18.97 13.93 4.15
CA LEU A 129 -19.78 13.92 2.93
C LEU A 129 -18.89 13.75 1.70
N ASN A 130 -19.31 12.91 0.79
CA ASN A 130 -18.69 12.79 -0.51
C ASN A 130 -19.75 12.80 -1.63
N PHE A 131 -19.48 13.53 -2.70
CA PHE A 131 -20.44 13.68 -3.78
C PHE A 131 -19.75 13.92 -5.13
N ARG A 132 -20.54 13.70 -6.19
CA ARG A 132 -20.11 13.96 -7.55
C ARG A 132 -20.43 15.40 -7.94
N ARG A 133 -19.45 16.09 -8.56
CA ARG A 133 -19.62 17.41 -9.19
C ARG A 133 -19.08 17.34 -10.62
N GLY A 134 -19.95 17.06 -11.58
CA GLY A 134 -19.53 16.83 -12.97
C GLY A 134 -18.66 15.56 -13.09
N GLU A 135 -17.47 15.72 -13.65
CA GLU A 135 -16.48 14.63 -13.78
C GLU A 135 -15.54 14.48 -12.56
N THR A 136 -15.74 15.33 -11.55
CA THR A 136 -14.89 15.38 -10.37
C THR A 136 -15.60 14.71 -9.19
N TYR A 137 -14.86 13.98 -8.38
CA TYR A 137 -15.33 13.47 -7.09
C TYR A 137 -14.87 14.41 -5.99
N VAL A 138 -15.79 14.87 -5.14
CA VAL A 138 -15.51 15.86 -4.10
C VAL A 138 -15.71 15.24 -2.73
N LEU A 139 -14.71 15.41 -1.87
CA LEU A 139 -14.75 15.11 -0.44
C LEU A 139 -15.02 16.41 0.31
N ALA A 140 -15.91 16.37 1.28
CA ALA A 140 -16.17 17.51 2.16
C ALA A 140 -16.08 17.09 3.62
N ASP A 141 -15.43 17.90 4.43
CA ASP A 141 -15.36 17.74 5.88
C ASP A 141 -16.53 18.42 6.59
N GLU A 142 -16.58 18.30 7.91
CA GLU A 142 -17.62 18.91 8.76
C GLU A 142 -17.58 20.46 8.79
N GLU A 143 -16.43 21.04 8.45
CA GLU A 143 -16.21 22.49 8.40
C GLU A 143 -16.48 23.08 7.00
N PHE A 144 -17.07 22.27 6.08
CA PHE A 144 -17.32 22.62 4.67
C PHE A 144 -16.05 22.85 3.84
N GLY A 145 -14.89 22.42 4.31
CA GLY A 145 -13.70 22.28 3.51
C GLY A 145 -13.96 21.25 2.39
N THR A 146 -13.58 21.56 1.15
CA THR A 146 -13.77 20.63 0.04
C THR A 146 -12.46 20.30 -0.64
N GLN A 147 -12.23 19.02 -0.92
CA GLN A 147 -11.12 18.54 -1.73
C GLN A 147 -11.63 17.76 -2.94
N ALA A 148 -11.17 18.16 -4.12
CA ALA A 148 -11.51 17.47 -5.35
C ALA A 148 -10.50 16.37 -5.68
N ILE A 149 -11.00 15.21 -6.05
CA ILE A 149 -10.18 14.12 -6.58
C ILE A 149 -10.31 14.16 -8.12
N GLU A 150 -9.20 14.50 -8.76
CA GLU A 150 -9.15 14.64 -10.21
C GLU A 150 -8.60 13.37 -10.87
N LEU A 151 -9.18 12.96 -11.99
CA LEU A 151 -8.76 11.80 -12.77
C LEU A 151 -7.27 11.84 -13.14
N GLN A 152 -6.77 13.00 -13.55
CA GLN A 152 -5.37 13.13 -13.98
C GLN A 152 -4.39 12.89 -12.81
N THR A 153 -4.74 13.37 -11.63
CA THR A 153 -3.97 13.13 -10.40
C THR A 153 -3.95 11.62 -10.08
N ILE A 154 -5.10 10.94 -10.21
CA ILE A 154 -5.18 9.50 -9.91
C ILE A 154 -4.44 8.67 -10.96
N LYS A 155 -4.41 9.07 -12.22
CA LYS A 155 -3.56 8.42 -13.23
C LYS A 155 -2.07 8.52 -12.90
N SER A 156 -1.60 9.67 -12.39
CA SER A 156 -0.22 9.80 -11.90
C SER A 156 0.03 8.91 -10.69
N TYR A 157 -0.89 8.90 -9.73
CA TYR A 157 -0.76 8.05 -8.54
C TYR A 157 -0.79 6.56 -8.87
N PHE A 158 -1.55 6.15 -9.88
CA PHE A 158 -1.52 4.76 -10.38
C PHE A 158 -0.12 4.37 -10.87
N SER A 159 0.52 5.23 -11.68
CA SER A 159 1.87 4.98 -12.18
C SER A 159 2.88 4.85 -11.02
N ASP A 160 2.82 5.78 -10.06
CA ASP A 160 3.73 5.79 -8.90
C ASP A 160 3.49 4.57 -8.00
N ALA A 161 2.21 4.20 -7.75
CA ALA A 161 1.85 3.04 -6.94
C ALA A 161 2.29 1.73 -7.61
N LYS A 162 2.08 1.60 -8.91
CA LYS A 162 2.51 0.43 -9.69
C LYS A 162 4.02 0.25 -9.60
N SER A 163 4.80 1.30 -9.88
CA SER A 163 6.26 1.27 -9.78
C SER A 163 6.74 0.93 -8.37
N PHE A 164 6.06 1.44 -7.34
CA PHE A 164 6.37 1.11 -5.96
C PHE A 164 6.13 -0.37 -5.63
N VAL A 165 4.97 -0.93 -6.01
CA VAL A 165 4.62 -2.34 -5.79
C VAL A 165 5.57 -3.26 -6.55
N GLU A 166 5.93 -2.92 -7.78
CA GLU A 166 6.90 -3.67 -8.60
C GLU A 166 8.28 -3.69 -7.91
N LYS A 167 8.80 -2.55 -7.48
CA LYS A 167 10.09 -2.47 -6.77
C LYS A 167 10.08 -3.26 -5.46
N VAL A 168 9.01 -3.20 -4.69
CA VAL A 168 8.85 -4.04 -3.48
C VAL A 168 8.88 -5.52 -3.85
N GLY A 169 8.21 -5.91 -4.94
CA GLY A 169 8.22 -7.28 -5.45
C GLY A 169 9.63 -7.75 -5.79
N GLU A 170 10.39 -6.95 -6.53
CA GLU A 170 11.78 -7.24 -6.89
C GLU A 170 12.67 -7.46 -5.65
N ILE A 171 12.53 -6.62 -4.62
CA ILE A 171 13.30 -6.74 -3.38
C ILE A 171 12.98 -8.06 -2.65
N ILE A 172 11.70 -8.42 -2.57
CA ILE A 172 11.25 -9.62 -1.85
C ILE A 172 11.59 -10.91 -2.61
N GLU A 173 11.61 -10.87 -3.94
CA GLU A 173 11.85 -12.03 -4.81
C GLU A 173 13.35 -12.30 -5.05
N GLN A 174 14.24 -11.31 -4.85
CA GLN A 174 15.69 -11.43 -5.07
C GLN A 174 16.49 -11.90 -3.85
N ASP A 175 15.95 -11.78 -2.64
CA ASP A 175 16.57 -12.18 -1.37
C ASP A 175 15.96 -13.50 -0.82
#